data_ef68a7caf1fd07b5965931157d07d065
#
_entry.id   ef68a7caf1fd07b5965931157d07d065
#
_cell.length_a   1.000
_cell.length_b   1.000
_cell.length_c   1.000
_cell.angle_alpha   90.00
_cell.angle_beta   90.00
_cell.angle_gamma   90.00
#
_symmetry.space_group_name_H-M   'P 1'
#
loop_
_entity.id
_entity.type
_entity.pdbx_description
1 polymer ?
#
loop_
_entity_poly.entity_id
_entity_poly.type
_entity_poly.pdbx_seq_one_letter_code
_entity_poly.pdbx_strand_id
1 'polypeptide(L)'
;EFGGDYEHNFDDGGKFKLLFIVNERNNSNNRERFASSALGQEETKNLFLDTSSRYRERIVRTSYAWGVVEGQTLELGVEGAQTIQDSSLRLGLNVPGTSSPLHGGLTAIPVPNAFSEVEEMRMEGFAIHNWQINSRMSLESSLLYEVSEIEQAGDINKKRDFDFIKPKLDFRFDISRSFQLRMSAEKDVSQLSFRDFSAGVNQQDDDQDTVAGNPELEQEETWRYNINLDYRLPNDGGVLNSRFFYYDVGNSIGKIDVSPDPQNLVSTNGNVGDGKVFALYLNASIRLGFLNLPQAVVTASLNLEDAYLYDPLIGKTRTIVPFDRGGIRLGYRQDMPERNLSFGINYQEPIGGMGGTGGNRVQYDIDNVTFYNGGKLSSNLTLFAEKTGFANLTYRMEINNGLDHEFCTQRKRFNGYLRDRDLIEIENTCSANGPEFVFKVRSTF
;
A
#
# COMPACT_ATOMS: atom_id res chain seq x y z
N GLU A 1 -16.81 7.00 -12.74
CA GLU A 1 -16.96 7.77 -11.48
C GLU A 1 -17.77 9.02 -11.75
N PHE A 2 -18.73 9.32 -10.86
CA PHE A 2 -19.55 10.52 -10.88
C PHE A 2 -19.68 11.02 -9.45
N GLY A 3 -19.49 12.32 -9.23
CA GLY A 3 -19.59 12.91 -7.89
C GLY A 3 -19.74 14.41 -7.95
N GLY A 4 -20.06 15.00 -6.81
CA GLY A 4 -20.16 16.44 -6.64
C GLY A 4 -20.16 16.81 -5.18
N ASP A 5 -19.84 18.07 -4.93
CA ASP A 5 -19.88 18.67 -3.61
C ASP A 5 -20.64 20.01 -3.65
N TYR A 6 -21.22 20.34 -2.53
CA TYR A 6 -21.85 21.63 -2.28
C TYR A 6 -21.37 22.18 -0.95
N GLU A 7 -20.95 23.43 -0.94
CA GLU A 7 -20.54 24.16 0.25
C GLU A 7 -21.34 25.44 0.37
N HIS A 8 -21.86 25.71 1.57
CA HIS A 8 -22.54 26.96 1.88
C HIS A 8 -21.96 27.57 3.16
N ASN A 9 -21.54 28.83 3.05
CA ASN A 9 -21.07 29.62 4.19
C ASN A 9 -22.19 30.55 4.62
N PHE A 10 -22.58 30.47 5.89
CA PHE A 10 -23.61 31.31 6.49
C PHE A 10 -23.02 32.64 7.02
N ASP A 11 -23.84 33.67 7.12
CA ASP A 11 -23.41 35.00 7.60
C ASP A 11 -22.89 34.98 9.05
N ASP A 12 -23.35 34.04 9.86
CA ASP A 12 -22.91 33.78 11.23
C ASP A 12 -21.56 33.05 11.34
N GLY A 13 -20.95 32.72 10.20
CA GLY A 13 -19.71 31.97 10.12
C GLY A 13 -19.87 30.44 10.13
N GLY A 14 -21.12 29.96 10.15
CA GLY A 14 -21.44 28.54 9.98
C GLY A 14 -21.13 28.06 8.56
N LYS A 15 -20.70 26.81 8.42
CA LYS A 15 -20.33 26.19 7.14
C LYS A 15 -20.98 24.83 6.99
N PHE A 16 -21.84 24.70 5.99
CA PHE A 16 -22.46 23.44 5.61
C PHE A 16 -21.72 22.84 4.42
N LYS A 17 -21.51 21.52 4.45
CA LYS A 17 -20.94 20.76 3.35
C LYS A 17 -21.82 19.54 3.05
N LEU A 18 -21.97 19.23 1.77
CA LEU A 18 -22.57 18.01 1.25
C LEU A 18 -21.66 17.46 0.15
N LEU A 19 -21.34 16.17 0.23
CA LEU A 19 -20.58 15.44 -0.76
C LEU A 19 -21.35 14.20 -1.18
N PHE A 20 -21.33 13.86 -2.46
CA PHE A 20 -21.77 12.54 -2.93
C PHE A 20 -20.81 12.00 -3.98
N ILE A 21 -20.60 10.68 -3.97
CA ILE A 21 -19.75 9.95 -4.90
C ILE A 21 -20.49 8.69 -5.33
N VAL A 22 -20.42 8.39 -6.65
CA VAL A 22 -20.86 7.12 -7.23
C VAL A 22 -19.72 6.61 -8.09
N ASN A 23 -19.23 5.43 -7.76
CA ASN A 23 -18.12 4.79 -8.45
C ASN A 23 -18.52 3.39 -8.91
N GLU A 24 -18.10 3.03 -10.14
CA GLU A 24 -18.27 1.67 -10.66
C GLU A 24 -17.00 1.28 -11.42
N ARG A 25 -16.54 0.07 -11.15
CA ARG A 25 -15.39 -0.52 -11.83
C ARG A 25 -15.67 -1.96 -12.17
N ASN A 26 -15.50 -2.30 -13.44
CA ASN A 26 -15.57 -3.67 -13.94
C ASN A 26 -14.17 -4.15 -14.30
N ASN A 27 -13.85 -5.38 -13.94
CA ASN A 27 -12.58 -6.01 -14.27
C ASN A 27 -12.87 -7.46 -14.68
N SER A 28 -12.29 -7.90 -15.80
CA SER A 28 -12.32 -9.28 -16.24
C SER A 28 -10.94 -9.70 -16.70
N ASN A 29 -10.56 -10.93 -16.39
CA ASN A 29 -9.28 -11.50 -16.79
C ASN A 29 -9.51 -12.95 -17.20
N ASN A 30 -8.95 -13.30 -18.36
CA ASN A 30 -8.90 -14.67 -18.85
C ASN A 30 -7.43 -15.09 -19.00
N ARG A 31 -7.05 -16.20 -18.36
CA ARG A 31 -5.72 -16.77 -18.41
C ARG A 31 -5.80 -18.20 -18.93
N GLU A 32 -5.02 -18.47 -19.95
CA GLU A 32 -4.78 -19.83 -20.45
C GLU A 32 -3.30 -20.17 -20.34
N ARG A 33 -3.00 -21.37 -19.87
CA ARG A 33 -1.63 -21.88 -19.79
C ARG A 33 -1.51 -23.11 -20.69
N PHE A 34 -0.42 -23.12 -21.43
CA PHE A 34 -0.07 -24.23 -22.31
C PHE A 34 1.26 -24.83 -21.82
N ALA A 35 1.33 -26.14 -21.83
CA ALA A 35 2.55 -26.86 -21.48
C ALA A 35 3.03 -27.69 -22.67
N SER A 36 4.34 -27.75 -22.84
CA SER A 36 5.01 -28.63 -23.81
C SER A 36 6.04 -29.51 -23.08
N SER A 37 6.16 -30.77 -23.48
CA SER A 37 7.11 -31.71 -22.86
C SER A 37 8.57 -31.43 -23.26
N ALA A 38 8.80 -30.71 -24.36
CA ALA A 38 10.11 -30.28 -24.82
C ALA A 38 9.99 -29.11 -25.78
N LEU A 39 11.07 -28.34 -25.93
CA LEU A 39 11.13 -27.22 -26.84
C LEU A 39 10.82 -27.64 -28.29
N GLY A 40 9.84 -27.00 -28.94
CA GLY A 40 9.43 -27.28 -30.32
C GLY A 40 8.45 -28.46 -30.47
N GLN A 41 7.94 -29.02 -29.37
CA GLN A 41 6.84 -29.98 -29.39
C GLN A 41 5.48 -29.30 -29.30
N GLU A 42 4.41 -30.05 -29.59
CA GLU A 42 3.04 -29.55 -29.54
C GLU A 42 2.69 -29.09 -28.10
N GLU A 43 2.12 -27.93 -28.00
CA GLU A 43 1.64 -27.34 -26.77
C GLU A 43 0.24 -27.86 -26.44
N THR A 44 0.05 -28.26 -25.18
CA THR A 44 -1.26 -28.74 -24.70
C THR A 44 -1.77 -27.77 -23.65
N LYS A 45 -3.01 -27.28 -23.82
CA LYS A 45 -3.66 -26.46 -22.81
C LYS A 45 -3.82 -27.26 -21.52
N ASN A 46 -3.30 -26.71 -20.39
CA ASN A 46 -3.38 -27.39 -19.09
C ASN A 46 -4.12 -26.57 -18.03
N LEU A 47 -4.38 -25.28 -18.29
CA LEU A 47 -5.13 -24.39 -17.42
C LEU A 47 -6.04 -23.47 -18.24
N PHE A 48 -7.24 -23.25 -17.74
CA PHE A 48 -8.14 -22.18 -18.08
C PHE A 48 -8.63 -21.53 -16.80
N LEU A 49 -8.50 -20.20 -16.69
CA LEU A 49 -8.91 -19.43 -15.55
C LEU A 49 -9.60 -18.15 -16.03
N ASP A 50 -10.88 -18.03 -15.74
CA ASP A 50 -11.70 -16.88 -16.11
C ASP A 50 -12.23 -16.23 -14.85
N THR A 51 -11.92 -14.94 -14.67
CA THR A 51 -12.36 -14.16 -13.51
C THR A 51 -13.06 -12.91 -13.94
N SER A 52 -14.11 -12.53 -13.23
CA SER A 52 -14.80 -11.28 -13.41
C SER A 52 -15.11 -10.68 -12.04
N SER A 53 -14.94 -9.37 -11.91
CA SER A 53 -15.38 -8.64 -10.73
C SER A 53 -16.00 -7.30 -11.13
N ARG A 54 -17.11 -6.93 -10.47
CA ARG A 54 -17.77 -5.64 -10.57
C ARG A 54 -17.83 -5.02 -9.19
N TYR A 55 -17.24 -3.85 -9.04
CA TYR A 55 -17.22 -3.06 -7.82
C TYR A 55 -18.08 -1.82 -8.01
N ARG A 56 -18.98 -1.57 -7.07
CA ARG A 56 -19.89 -0.42 -7.06
C ARG A 56 -19.81 0.24 -5.69
N GLU A 57 -19.69 1.55 -5.65
CA GLU A 57 -19.63 2.31 -4.41
C GLU A 57 -20.50 3.56 -4.52
N ARG A 58 -21.22 3.87 -3.45
CA ARG A 58 -22.04 5.06 -3.31
C ARG A 58 -21.81 5.65 -1.94
N ILE A 59 -21.42 6.93 -1.91
CA ILE A 59 -21.11 7.64 -0.66
C ILE A 59 -21.91 8.93 -0.64
N VAL A 60 -22.48 9.24 0.51
CA VAL A 60 -23.07 10.54 0.81
C VAL A 60 -22.56 10.97 2.17
N ARG A 61 -21.96 12.17 2.22
CA ARG A 61 -21.44 12.76 3.46
C ARG A 61 -21.98 14.18 3.61
N THR A 62 -22.41 14.53 4.82
CA THR A 62 -22.81 15.89 5.15
C THR A 62 -22.21 16.31 6.48
N SER A 63 -21.87 17.58 6.60
CA SER A 63 -21.38 18.15 7.86
C SER A 63 -21.75 19.62 8.02
N TYR A 64 -21.74 20.06 9.26
CA TYR A 64 -21.88 21.45 9.65
C TYR A 64 -20.81 21.84 10.65
N ALA A 65 -20.07 22.93 10.33
CA ALA A 65 -19.01 23.46 11.16
C ALA A 65 -19.36 24.89 11.61
N TRP A 66 -19.08 25.23 12.87
CA TRP A 66 -19.31 26.56 13.42
C TRP A 66 -18.29 26.91 14.50
N GLY A 67 -18.13 28.19 14.75
CA GLY A 67 -17.35 28.70 15.89
C GLY A 67 -18.15 28.52 17.19
N VAL A 68 -17.54 27.84 18.18
CA VAL A 68 -18.16 27.64 19.52
C VAL A 68 -17.82 28.79 20.44
N VAL A 69 -16.53 29.09 20.52
CA VAL A 69 -15.93 30.23 21.22
C VAL A 69 -14.72 30.71 20.43
N GLU A 70 -14.17 31.86 20.80
CA GLU A 70 -12.97 32.43 20.15
C GLU A 70 -11.83 31.38 20.10
N GLY A 71 -11.30 31.13 18.92
CA GLY A 71 -10.23 30.14 18.69
C GLY A 71 -10.69 28.69 18.69
N GLN A 72 -12.00 28.40 18.75
CA GLN A 72 -12.50 27.04 18.73
C GLN A 72 -13.61 26.88 17.69
N THR A 73 -13.50 25.81 16.90
CA THR A 73 -14.54 25.39 15.95
C THR A 73 -14.93 23.95 16.20
N LEU A 74 -16.21 23.65 16.01
CA LEU A 74 -16.75 22.31 16.08
C LEU A 74 -17.41 21.97 14.73
N GLU A 75 -17.08 20.81 14.20
CA GLU A 75 -17.75 20.24 13.02
C GLU A 75 -18.42 18.92 13.44
N LEU A 76 -19.71 18.80 13.13
CA LEU A 76 -20.47 17.56 13.29
C LEU A 76 -20.92 17.10 11.91
N GLY A 77 -20.87 15.80 11.69
CA GLY A 77 -21.32 15.26 10.40
C GLY A 77 -21.68 13.78 10.46
N VAL A 78 -22.25 13.34 9.36
CA VAL A 78 -22.61 11.95 9.12
C VAL A 78 -22.22 11.55 7.70
N GLU A 79 -21.86 10.27 7.53
CA GLU A 79 -21.56 9.65 6.25
C GLU A 79 -22.32 8.34 6.14
N GLY A 80 -22.89 8.07 4.97
CA GLY A 80 -23.43 6.77 4.61
C GLY A 80 -22.74 6.27 3.36
N ALA A 81 -22.29 5.02 3.37
CA ALA A 81 -21.65 4.37 2.24
C ALA A 81 -22.27 3.00 1.98
N GLN A 82 -22.47 2.70 0.71
CA GLN A 82 -22.83 1.37 0.21
C GLN A 82 -21.73 0.91 -0.74
N THR A 83 -21.16 -0.24 -0.48
CA THR A 83 -20.14 -0.86 -1.34
C THR A 83 -20.61 -2.26 -1.71
N ILE A 84 -20.61 -2.59 -3.00
CA ILE A 84 -21.04 -3.91 -3.50
C ILE A 84 -19.94 -4.42 -4.44
N GLN A 85 -19.53 -5.68 -4.24
CA GLN A 85 -18.65 -6.38 -5.16
C GLN A 85 -19.23 -7.72 -5.58
N ASP A 86 -19.51 -7.84 -6.87
CA ASP A 86 -19.82 -9.12 -7.51
C ASP A 86 -18.48 -9.76 -7.97
N SER A 87 -18.28 -11.04 -7.71
CA SER A 87 -17.10 -11.78 -8.12
C SER A 87 -17.48 -13.13 -8.70
N SER A 88 -16.81 -13.54 -9.77
CA SER A 88 -16.92 -14.87 -10.34
C SER A 88 -15.56 -15.42 -10.78
N LEU A 89 -15.36 -16.71 -10.56
CA LEU A 89 -14.16 -17.44 -10.96
C LEU A 89 -14.56 -18.79 -11.58
N ARG A 90 -13.94 -19.14 -12.71
CA ARG A 90 -14.07 -20.45 -13.34
C ARG A 90 -12.69 -21.02 -13.58
N LEU A 91 -12.45 -22.23 -13.05
CA LEU A 91 -11.20 -22.95 -13.19
C LEU A 91 -11.41 -24.21 -14.01
N GLY A 92 -10.62 -24.38 -15.07
CA GLY A 92 -10.54 -25.60 -15.86
C GLY A 92 -9.11 -26.16 -15.84
N LEU A 93 -8.96 -27.44 -15.58
CA LEU A 93 -7.65 -28.15 -15.61
C LEU A 93 -7.67 -29.32 -16.57
N ASN A 94 -6.50 -29.68 -17.11
CA ASN A 94 -6.30 -30.88 -17.92
C ASN A 94 -6.15 -32.11 -17.03
N VAL A 95 -7.27 -32.52 -16.46
CA VAL A 95 -7.36 -33.75 -15.62
C VAL A 95 -8.47 -34.67 -16.17
N PRO A 96 -8.48 -35.98 -15.83
CA PRO A 96 -9.56 -36.86 -16.22
C PRO A 96 -10.93 -36.33 -15.79
N GLY A 97 -11.89 -36.24 -16.72
CA GLY A 97 -13.24 -35.74 -16.46
C GLY A 97 -13.95 -35.32 -17.74
N THR A 98 -15.14 -34.73 -17.59
CA THR A 98 -15.90 -34.22 -18.72
C THR A 98 -15.45 -32.79 -19.06
N SER A 99 -14.99 -32.60 -20.30
CA SER A 99 -14.61 -31.26 -20.77
C SER A 99 -15.81 -30.33 -20.88
N SER A 100 -15.60 -29.06 -20.54
CA SER A 100 -16.64 -28.03 -20.54
C SER A 100 -16.20 -26.85 -21.39
N PRO A 101 -17.00 -26.41 -22.38
CA PRO A 101 -16.70 -25.18 -23.14
C PRO A 101 -16.59 -23.93 -22.26
N LEU A 102 -17.33 -23.86 -21.15
CA LEU A 102 -17.29 -22.75 -20.19
C LEU A 102 -15.96 -22.73 -19.38
N HIS A 103 -15.16 -23.79 -19.46
CA HIS A 103 -13.87 -23.95 -18.81
C HIS A 103 -12.76 -24.16 -19.83
N GLY A 104 -12.85 -23.47 -20.98
CA GLY A 104 -11.84 -23.50 -22.03
C GLY A 104 -11.66 -24.87 -22.70
N GLY A 105 -12.65 -25.76 -22.65
CA GLY A 105 -12.57 -27.11 -23.15
C GLY A 105 -11.88 -28.11 -22.20
N LEU A 106 -11.57 -27.67 -20.97
CA LEU A 106 -10.95 -28.48 -19.92
C LEU A 106 -11.99 -29.01 -18.93
N THR A 107 -11.57 -29.87 -18.01
CA THR A 107 -12.41 -30.38 -16.92
C THR A 107 -12.65 -29.28 -15.90
N ALA A 108 -13.91 -28.99 -15.58
CA ALA A 108 -14.28 -28.00 -14.57
C ALA A 108 -13.80 -28.42 -13.18
N ILE A 109 -13.11 -27.53 -12.48
CA ILE A 109 -12.68 -27.72 -11.09
C ILE A 109 -13.50 -26.84 -10.18
N PRO A 110 -14.23 -27.40 -9.20
CA PRO A 110 -14.96 -26.62 -8.21
C PRO A 110 -13.99 -25.82 -7.33
N VAL A 111 -14.22 -24.52 -7.19
CA VAL A 111 -13.47 -23.64 -6.29
C VAL A 111 -14.45 -23.08 -5.26
N PRO A 112 -14.22 -23.24 -3.95
CA PRO A 112 -15.07 -22.67 -2.92
C PRO A 112 -15.13 -21.15 -3.05
N ASN A 113 -16.33 -20.56 -2.87
CA ASN A 113 -16.57 -19.13 -3.03
C ASN A 113 -16.23 -18.56 -4.42
N ALA A 114 -16.37 -19.37 -5.46
CA ALA A 114 -16.14 -18.99 -6.85
C ALA A 114 -17.14 -17.94 -7.34
N PHE A 115 -18.36 -17.94 -6.79
CA PHE A 115 -19.41 -16.97 -7.08
C PHE A 115 -19.85 -16.32 -5.79
N SER A 116 -19.63 -14.99 -5.71
CA SER A 116 -19.87 -14.24 -4.49
C SER A 116 -20.33 -12.82 -4.81
N GLU A 117 -21.36 -12.36 -4.13
CA GLU A 117 -21.70 -10.94 -3.99
C GLU A 117 -21.46 -10.57 -2.53
N VAL A 118 -20.67 -9.51 -2.32
CA VAL A 118 -20.40 -8.94 -0.99
C VAL A 118 -20.91 -7.53 -0.99
N GLU A 119 -21.82 -7.21 -0.06
CA GLU A 119 -22.35 -5.86 0.15
C GLU A 119 -21.99 -5.39 1.55
N GLU A 120 -21.50 -4.15 1.66
CA GLU A 120 -21.34 -3.42 2.91
C GLU A 120 -22.23 -2.19 2.93
N MET A 121 -23.01 -2.07 4.01
CA MET A 121 -23.70 -0.84 4.38
C MET A 121 -22.99 -0.24 5.60
N ARG A 122 -22.38 0.94 5.44
CA ARG A 122 -21.64 1.62 6.47
C ARG A 122 -22.26 2.98 6.79
N MET A 123 -22.39 3.27 8.07
CA MET A 123 -22.83 4.57 8.59
C MET A 123 -21.82 5.09 9.58
N GLU A 124 -21.38 6.34 9.41
CA GLU A 124 -20.45 7.01 10.31
C GLU A 124 -21.04 8.30 10.84
N GLY A 125 -20.96 8.50 12.15
CA GLY A 125 -21.18 9.80 12.79
C GLY A 125 -19.86 10.34 13.29
N PHE A 126 -19.56 11.63 13.07
CA PHE A 126 -18.29 12.21 13.51
C PHE A 126 -18.43 13.59 14.13
N ALA A 127 -17.51 13.89 15.04
CA ALA A 127 -17.31 15.19 15.63
C ALA A 127 -15.81 15.57 15.53
N ILE A 128 -15.51 16.78 15.03
CA ILE A 128 -14.16 17.32 14.92
C ILE A 128 -14.13 18.65 15.65
N HIS A 129 -13.26 18.76 16.65
CA HIS A 129 -13.03 19.97 17.41
C HIS A 129 -11.63 20.51 17.11
N ASN A 130 -11.54 21.72 16.59
CA ASN A 130 -10.30 22.44 16.37
C ASN A 130 -10.17 23.54 17.42
N TRP A 131 -9.07 23.55 18.14
CA TRP A 131 -8.76 24.51 19.18
C TRP A 131 -7.41 25.18 18.91
N GLN A 132 -7.46 26.47 18.58
CA GLN A 132 -6.29 27.35 18.56
C GLN A 132 -6.03 27.85 19.99
N ILE A 133 -5.23 27.10 20.77
CA ILE A 133 -4.96 27.38 22.19
C ILE A 133 -4.29 28.76 22.37
N ASN A 134 -3.34 29.04 21.47
CA ASN A 134 -2.68 30.33 21.34
C ASN A 134 -1.99 30.46 19.97
N SER A 135 -1.27 31.54 19.72
CA SER A 135 -0.58 31.77 18.42
C SER A 135 0.47 30.69 18.06
N ARG A 136 0.86 29.82 18.99
CA ARG A 136 1.88 28.77 18.79
C ARG A 136 1.38 27.35 18.98
N MET A 137 0.19 27.17 19.55
CA MET A 137 -0.33 25.86 19.90
C MET A 137 -1.72 25.67 19.32
N SER A 138 -1.95 24.54 18.67
CA SER A 138 -3.27 24.10 18.24
C SER A 138 -3.47 22.63 18.56
N LEU A 139 -4.72 22.26 18.80
CA LEU A 139 -5.16 20.89 19.04
C LEU A 139 -6.37 20.62 18.16
N GLU A 140 -6.30 19.55 17.38
CA GLU A 140 -7.46 18.93 16.74
C GLU A 140 -7.81 17.66 17.49
N SER A 141 -9.07 17.52 17.87
CA SER A 141 -9.61 16.30 18.47
C SER A 141 -10.76 15.82 17.61
N SER A 142 -10.75 14.57 17.21
CA SER A 142 -11.91 13.99 16.52
C SER A 142 -12.34 12.68 17.16
N LEU A 143 -13.63 12.43 17.09
CA LEU A 143 -14.24 11.17 17.46
C LEU A 143 -15.18 10.76 16.33
N LEU A 144 -14.96 9.56 15.82
CA LEU A 144 -15.80 8.96 14.81
C LEU A 144 -16.35 7.66 15.35
N TYR A 145 -17.66 7.46 15.17
CA TYR A 145 -18.34 6.21 15.48
C TYR A 145 -18.89 5.64 14.18
N GLU A 146 -18.46 4.43 13.86
CA GLU A 146 -18.85 3.69 12.67
C GLU A 146 -19.66 2.47 13.06
N VAL A 147 -20.71 2.22 12.31
CA VAL A 147 -21.41 0.94 12.29
C VAL A 147 -21.46 0.45 10.86
N SER A 148 -21.13 -0.81 10.64
CA SER A 148 -21.20 -1.43 9.33
C SER A 148 -21.82 -2.82 9.39
N GLU A 149 -22.52 -3.17 8.33
CA GLU A 149 -23.10 -4.47 8.08
C GLU A 149 -22.52 -5.02 6.78
N ILE A 150 -21.90 -6.20 6.83
CA ILE A 150 -21.38 -6.91 5.65
C ILE A 150 -22.24 -8.15 5.43
N GLU A 151 -22.82 -8.24 4.24
CA GLU A 151 -23.60 -9.39 3.77
C GLU A 151 -22.89 -10.03 2.58
N GLN A 152 -22.67 -11.34 2.67
CA GLN A 152 -22.16 -12.16 1.57
C GLN A 152 -23.26 -13.10 1.10
N ALA A 153 -23.47 -13.17 -0.22
CA ALA A 153 -24.41 -14.06 -0.90
C ALA A 153 -23.69 -14.81 -2.03
N GLY A 154 -24.26 -15.94 -2.46
CA GLY A 154 -23.72 -16.78 -3.53
C GLY A 154 -23.41 -18.19 -3.05
N ASP A 155 -22.20 -18.66 -3.22
CA ASP A 155 -21.80 -20.01 -2.77
C ASP A 155 -21.84 -20.13 -1.24
N ILE A 156 -21.61 -19.02 -0.53
CA ILE A 156 -21.80 -18.91 0.91
C ILE A 156 -22.73 -17.72 1.19
N ASN A 157 -23.61 -17.90 2.18
CA ASN A 157 -24.48 -16.84 2.68
C ASN A 157 -24.07 -16.53 4.12
N LYS A 158 -23.63 -15.30 4.38
CA LYS A 158 -23.20 -14.85 5.69
C LYS A 158 -23.48 -13.38 5.89
N LYS A 159 -23.86 -13.01 7.11
CA LYS A 159 -24.10 -11.63 7.54
C LYS A 159 -23.31 -11.36 8.80
N ARG A 160 -22.67 -10.19 8.87
CA ARG A 160 -21.86 -9.76 10.01
C ARG A 160 -22.04 -8.27 10.26
N ASP A 161 -22.08 -7.91 11.54
CA ASP A 161 -22.20 -6.54 12.02
C ASP A 161 -20.91 -6.15 12.73
N PHE A 162 -20.49 -4.90 12.54
CA PHE A 162 -19.32 -4.32 13.17
C PHE A 162 -19.62 -2.93 13.70
N ASP A 163 -18.99 -2.57 14.80
CA ASP A 163 -19.01 -1.21 15.32
C ASP A 163 -17.63 -0.79 15.84
N PHE A 164 -17.25 0.46 15.57
CA PHE A 164 -15.94 0.98 15.93
C PHE A 164 -16.03 2.42 16.43
N ILE A 165 -15.24 2.68 17.47
CA ILE A 165 -14.93 4.03 17.93
C ILE A 165 -13.52 4.37 17.48
N LYS A 166 -13.37 5.43 16.68
CA LYS A 166 -12.10 5.88 16.08
C LYS A 166 -11.74 7.28 16.60
N PRO A 167 -11.09 7.40 17.77
CA PRO A 167 -10.61 8.66 18.31
C PRO A 167 -9.32 9.08 17.61
N LYS A 168 -9.12 10.42 17.48
CA LYS A 168 -7.89 11.03 17.03
C LYS A 168 -7.58 12.29 17.80
N LEU A 169 -6.31 12.51 18.12
CA LEU A 169 -5.75 13.75 18.65
C LEU A 169 -4.56 14.15 17.78
N ASP A 170 -4.49 15.40 17.39
CA ASP A 170 -3.37 15.98 16.65
C ASP A 170 -2.99 17.32 17.31
N PHE A 171 -1.82 17.36 17.93
CA PHE A 171 -1.29 18.51 18.64
C PHE A 171 -0.12 19.10 17.89
N ARG A 172 -0.17 20.40 17.63
CA ARG A 172 0.89 21.20 17.02
C ARG A 172 1.41 22.24 18.00
N PHE A 173 2.75 22.34 18.08
CA PHE A 173 3.44 23.34 18.87
C PHE A 173 4.58 23.99 18.08
N ASP A 174 4.43 25.27 17.75
CA ASP A 174 5.48 26.10 17.17
C ASP A 174 6.41 26.58 18.31
N ILE A 175 7.43 25.74 18.65
CA ILE A 175 8.40 26.02 19.73
C ILE A 175 9.11 27.32 19.46
N SER A 176 9.49 27.54 18.20
CA SER A 176 10.01 28.81 17.68
C SER A 176 9.52 29.04 16.25
N ARG A 177 9.91 30.17 15.62
CA ARG A 177 9.60 30.42 14.20
C ARG A 177 10.22 29.39 13.25
N SER A 178 11.28 28.72 13.69
CA SER A 178 12.02 27.75 12.89
C SER A 178 11.87 26.31 13.37
N PHE A 179 11.24 26.07 14.52
CA PHE A 179 11.13 24.74 15.10
C PHE A 179 9.69 24.42 15.51
N GLN A 180 9.13 23.39 14.91
CA GLN A 180 7.78 22.89 15.13
C GLN A 180 7.81 21.45 15.61
N LEU A 181 6.98 21.16 16.61
CA LEU A 181 6.64 19.82 17.07
C LEU A 181 5.19 19.53 16.67
N ARG A 182 4.94 18.35 16.14
CA ARG A 182 3.58 17.83 15.96
C ARG A 182 3.52 16.41 16.51
N MET A 183 2.48 16.14 17.28
CA MET A 183 2.21 14.82 17.86
C MET A 183 0.81 14.38 17.48
N SER A 184 0.64 13.14 17.09
CA SER A 184 -0.69 12.57 16.87
C SER A 184 -0.84 11.20 17.49
N ALA A 185 -2.06 10.91 17.93
CA ALA A 185 -2.50 9.60 18.36
C ALA A 185 -3.87 9.33 17.75
N GLU A 186 -4.02 8.20 17.05
CA GLU A 186 -5.28 7.85 16.39
C GLU A 186 -5.51 6.33 16.43
N LYS A 187 -6.77 5.93 16.54
CA LYS A 187 -7.19 4.56 16.26
C LYS A 187 -7.74 4.52 14.84
N ASP A 188 -7.08 3.76 13.99
CA ASP A 188 -7.49 3.48 12.62
C ASP A 188 -8.04 2.06 12.53
N VAL A 189 -9.09 1.88 11.72
CA VAL A 189 -9.69 0.58 11.43
C VAL A 189 -9.67 0.42 9.91
N SER A 190 -8.96 -0.60 9.45
CA SER A 190 -8.80 -0.86 8.02
C SER A 190 -10.10 -1.42 7.44
N GLN A 191 -10.53 -0.87 6.31
CA GLN A 191 -11.64 -1.45 5.58
C GLN A 191 -11.25 -2.81 5.00
N LEU A 192 -12.13 -3.80 5.13
CA LEU A 192 -11.91 -5.13 4.56
C LEU A 192 -11.89 -5.07 3.04
N SER A 193 -10.98 -5.83 2.46
CA SER A 193 -10.99 -6.04 1.01
C SER A 193 -12.03 -7.09 0.64
N PHE A 194 -13.04 -6.71 -0.12
CA PHE A 194 -14.08 -7.68 -0.53
C PHE A 194 -13.54 -8.81 -1.39
N ARG A 195 -12.35 -8.66 -1.98
CA ARG A 195 -11.65 -9.74 -2.67
C ARG A 195 -11.25 -10.88 -1.74
N ASP A 196 -11.07 -10.58 -0.45
CA ASP A 196 -10.67 -11.59 0.52
C ASP A 196 -11.83 -12.50 0.95
N PHE A 197 -13.08 -12.11 0.64
CA PHE A 197 -14.27 -12.93 0.88
C PHE A 197 -14.57 -13.92 -0.25
N SER A 198 -14.06 -13.68 -1.44
CA SER A 198 -14.30 -14.50 -2.63
C SER A 198 -13.05 -15.21 -3.08
N ALA A 199 -13.22 -16.31 -3.83
CA ALA A 199 -12.09 -16.96 -4.47
C ALA A 199 -11.42 -16.02 -5.47
N GLY A 200 -10.11 -16.02 -5.49
CA GLY A 200 -9.27 -15.20 -6.35
C GLY A 200 -8.20 -16.00 -7.08
N VAL A 201 -7.49 -15.31 -7.97
CA VAL A 201 -6.34 -15.85 -8.68
C VAL A 201 -5.09 -15.58 -7.87
N ASN A 202 -4.25 -16.58 -7.67
CA ASN A 202 -2.88 -16.35 -7.27
C ASN A 202 -2.03 -16.01 -8.51
N GLN A 203 -1.75 -14.73 -8.74
CA GLN A 203 -0.95 -14.29 -9.88
C GLN A 203 0.57 -14.49 -9.68
N GLN A 204 0.97 -14.87 -8.48
CA GLN A 204 2.37 -14.94 -8.08
C GLN A 204 2.88 -16.38 -8.00
N ASP A 205 1.98 -17.33 -8.01
CA ASP A 205 2.30 -18.74 -7.94
C ASP A 205 1.65 -19.52 -9.10
N ASP A 206 2.47 -20.05 -10.00
CA ASP A 206 1.99 -20.81 -11.15
C ASP A 206 1.47 -22.21 -10.76
N ASP A 207 1.82 -22.69 -9.57
CA ASP A 207 1.38 -23.99 -9.06
C ASP A 207 0.13 -23.87 -8.20
N GLN A 208 -0.08 -22.72 -7.54
CA GLN A 208 -1.32 -22.40 -6.82
C GLN A 208 -2.17 -21.42 -7.62
N ASP A 209 -3.03 -21.95 -8.46
CA ASP A 209 -3.80 -21.15 -9.42
C ASP A 209 -4.90 -20.29 -8.75
N THR A 210 -5.38 -20.68 -7.55
CA THR A 210 -6.47 -20.00 -6.86
C THR A 210 -6.18 -19.83 -5.36
N VAL A 211 -6.80 -18.80 -4.77
CA VAL A 211 -6.81 -18.52 -3.33
C VAL A 211 -8.26 -18.59 -2.87
N ALA A 212 -8.52 -19.32 -1.79
CA ALA A 212 -9.86 -19.40 -1.21
C ALA A 212 -10.29 -18.06 -0.60
N GLY A 213 -11.59 -17.77 -0.62
CA GLY A 213 -12.17 -16.65 0.12
C GLY A 213 -12.37 -16.97 1.60
N ASN A 214 -12.29 -15.96 2.46
CA ASN A 214 -12.53 -16.10 3.91
C ASN A 214 -13.67 -15.20 4.39
N PRO A 215 -14.85 -15.73 4.66
CA PRO A 215 -15.99 -14.97 5.18
C PRO A 215 -15.86 -14.61 6.67
N GLU A 216 -14.84 -15.12 7.38
CA GLU A 216 -14.60 -14.88 8.80
C GLU A 216 -13.65 -13.71 9.08
N LEU A 217 -13.20 -13.01 8.05
CA LEU A 217 -12.22 -11.94 8.17
C LEU A 217 -12.72 -10.79 9.04
N GLU A 218 -11.89 -10.31 9.96
CA GLU A 218 -12.14 -9.14 10.79
C GLU A 218 -11.22 -7.98 10.38
N GLN A 219 -11.67 -6.76 10.64
CA GLN A 219 -10.88 -5.56 10.36
C GLN A 219 -9.61 -5.55 11.20
N GLU A 220 -8.51 -5.14 10.57
CA GLU A 220 -7.30 -4.77 11.28
C GLU A 220 -7.50 -3.43 11.98
N GLU A 221 -7.22 -3.38 13.28
CA GLU A 221 -7.30 -2.20 14.11
C GLU A 221 -5.90 -1.73 14.49
N THR A 222 -5.57 -0.48 14.23
CA THR A 222 -4.24 0.04 14.50
C THR A 222 -4.28 1.31 15.33
N TRP A 223 -3.67 1.30 16.51
CA TRP A 223 -3.30 2.51 17.22
C TRP A 223 -2.03 3.09 16.63
N ARG A 224 -2.09 4.32 16.12
CA ARG A 224 -0.97 5.04 15.49
C ARG A 224 -0.55 6.21 16.34
N TYR A 225 0.71 6.21 16.77
CA TYR A 225 1.33 7.31 17.51
C TYR A 225 2.46 7.88 16.67
N ASN A 226 2.42 9.20 16.40
CA ASN A 226 3.43 9.88 15.60
C ASN A 226 3.99 11.07 16.36
N ILE A 227 5.30 11.31 16.22
CA ILE A 227 5.99 12.51 16.65
C ILE A 227 6.78 13.03 15.46
N ASN A 228 6.47 14.26 15.02
CA ASN A 228 7.16 14.92 13.93
C ASN A 228 7.87 16.17 14.48
N LEU A 229 9.11 16.37 14.06
CA LEU A 229 9.93 17.53 14.37
C LEU A 229 10.38 18.15 13.06
N ASP A 230 10.04 19.40 12.84
CA ASP A 230 10.44 20.19 11.67
C ASP A 230 11.33 21.34 12.11
N TYR A 231 12.54 21.41 11.56
CA TYR A 231 13.47 22.49 11.82
C TYR A 231 13.91 23.15 10.53
N ARG A 232 13.65 24.47 10.44
CA ARG A 232 14.13 25.32 9.35
C ARG A 232 15.48 25.91 9.72
N LEU A 233 16.48 25.65 8.92
CA LEU A 233 17.83 26.17 9.09
C LEU A 233 17.84 27.71 8.87
N PRO A 234 18.70 28.46 9.60
CA PRO A 234 18.84 29.90 9.42
C PRO A 234 19.22 30.26 7.98
N ASN A 235 18.87 31.49 7.56
CA ASN A 235 19.25 32.07 6.27
C ASN A 235 18.84 31.22 5.07
N ASP A 236 17.61 30.66 5.13
CA ASP A 236 17.12 29.73 4.11
C ASP A 236 18.06 28.53 3.81
N GLY A 237 18.89 28.17 4.80
CA GLY A 237 19.88 27.10 4.67
C GLY A 237 19.28 25.72 4.42
N GLY A 238 17.97 25.54 4.65
CA GLY A 238 17.29 24.28 4.39
C GLY A 238 16.29 23.85 5.45
N VAL A 239 15.90 22.59 5.40
CA VAL A 239 14.93 21.97 6.32
C VAL A 239 15.44 20.63 6.78
N LEU A 240 15.29 20.35 8.07
CA LEU A 240 15.45 19.04 8.68
C LEU A 240 14.10 18.59 9.20
N ASN A 241 13.67 17.40 8.82
CA ASN A 241 12.45 16.76 9.30
C ASN A 241 12.79 15.41 9.94
N SER A 242 12.19 15.14 11.10
CA SER A 242 12.30 13.87 11.79
C SER A 242 10.89 13.40 12.13
N ARG A 243 10.57 12.17 11.80
CA ARG A 243 9.34 11.50 12.17
C ARG A 243 9.66 10.20 12.87
N PHE A 244 9.21 10.08 14.11
CA PHE A 244 9.14 8.81 14.83
C PHE A 244 7.68 8.35 14.85
N PHE A 245 7.44 7.06 14.61
CA PHE A 245 6.12 6.50 14.81
C PHE A 245 6.18 5.11 15.46
N TYR A 246 5.14 4.83 16.22
CA TYR A 246 4.86 3.54 16.82
C TYR A 246 3.42 3.15 16.48
N TYR A 247 3.24 1.93 15.97
CA TYR A 247 1.92 1.37 15.70
C TYR A 247 1.74 0.09 16.50
N ASP A 248 0.56 -0.03 17.12
CA ASP A 248 0.08 -1.23 17.78
C ASP A 248 -1.05 -1.79 16.94
N VAL A 249 -0.78 -2.92 16.29
CA VAL A 249 -1.64 -3.50 15.25
C VAL A 249 -2.35 -4.69 15.84
N GLY A 250 -3.67 -4.62 15.93
CA GLY A 250 -4.53 -5.73 16.31
C GLY A 250 -5.16 -6.40 15.09
N ASN A 251 -5.40 -7.69 15.15
CA ASN A 251 -6.05 -8.48 14.10
C ASN A 251 -5.33 -8.39 12.74
N SER A 252 -3.99 -8.34 12.72
CA SER A 252 -3.24 -8.21 11.46
C SER A 252 -3.63 -9.30 10.46
N ILE A 253 -3.83 -8.89 9.19
CA ILE A 253 -4.25 -9.81 8.13
C ILE A 253 -3.03 -10.43 7.46
N GLY A 254 -3.04 -11.75 7.32
CA GLY A 254 -2.01 -12.55 6.67
C GLY A 254 -2.56 -13.86 6.17
N LYS A 255 -1.69 -14.80 5.79
CA LYS A 255 -2.10 -16.13 5.40
C LYS A 255 -2.37 -17.01 6.62
N ILE A 256 -3.49 -17.73 6.58
CA ILE A 256 -3.86 -18.73 7.58
C ILE A 256 -4.07 -20.09 6.90
N ASP A 257 -3.90 -21.15 7.66
CA ASP A 257 -4.12 -22.54 7.24
C ASP A 257 -5.62 -22.87 7.36
N VAL A 258 -6.24 -23.28 6.25
CA VAL A 258 -7.63 -23.76 6.18
C VAL A 258 -7.68 -25.13 5.53
N SER A 259 -6.57 -25.89 5.59
CA SER A 259 -6.44 -27.21 4.98
C SER A 259 -7.44 -28.20 5.58
N PRO A 260 -8.15 -28.98 4.76
CA PRO A 260 -9.03 -30.03 5.25
C PRO A 260 -8.23 -31.20 5.86
N ASP A 261 -7.02 -31.43 5.38
CA ASP A 261 -6.09 -32.44 5.85
C ASP A 261 -4.64 -32.08 5.44
N PRO A 262 -3.60 -32.73 6.02
CA PRO A 262 -2.19 -32.44 5.73
C PRO A 262 -1.74 -32.78 4.30
N GLN A 263 -2.52 -33.52 3.52
CA GLN A 263 -2.22 -33.91 2.14
C GLN A 263 -2.79 -32.89 1.14
N ASN A 264 -3.80 -32.10 1.55
CA ASN A 264 -4.48 -31.11 0.73
C ASN A 264 -4.34 -29.73 1.39
N LEU A 265 -3.16 -29.12 1.24
CA LEU A 265 -2.86 -27.82 1.85
C LEU A 265 -3.60 -26.69 1.14
N VAL A 266 -4.30 -25.87 1.90
CA VAL A 266 -5.02 -24.71 1.42
C VAL A 266 -4.80 -23.54 2.38
N SER A 267 -4.38 -22.40 1.86
CA SER A 267 -4.29 -21.16 2.60
C SER A 267 -5.35 -20.16 2.15
N THR A 268 -5.68 -19.25 3.05
CA THR A 268 -6.52 -18.08 2.74
C THR A 268 -6.00 -16.85 3.50
N ASN A 269 -6.48 -15.66 3.14
CA ASN A 269 -6.26 -14.49 3.96
C ASN A 269 -7.11 -14.58 5.23
N GLY A 270 -6.52 -14.29 6.37
CA GLY A 270 -7.18 -14.34 7.68
C GLY A 270 -6.45 -13.50 8.71
N ASN A 271 -7.03 -13.38 9.90
CA ASN A 271 -6.41 -12.65 10.99
C ASN A 271 -5.35 -13.54 11.65
N VAL A 272 -4.09 -13.12 11.58
CA VAL A 272 -2.95 -13.91 12.09
C VAL A 272 -2.55 -13.53 13.51
N GLY A 273 -3.04 -12.40 14.03
CA GLY A 273 -2.79 -11.94 15.40
C GLY A 273 -2.28 -10.50 15.46
N ASP A 274 -1.73 -10.14 16.63
CA ASP A 274 -1.33 -8.78 16.92
C ASP A 274 0.15 -8.55 16.64
N GLY A 275 0.48 -7.32 16.29
CA GLY A 275 1.85 -6.95 15.98
C GLY A 275 2.18 -5.51 16.34
N LYS A 276 3.45 -5.16 16.18
CA LYS A 276 3.97 -3.82 16.50
C LYS A 276 4.90 -3.34 15.40
N VAL A 277 4.88 -2.02 15.18
CA VAL A 277 5.75 -1.35 14.21
C VAL A 277 6.43 -0.17 14.87
N PHE A 278 7.72 -0.02 14.64
CA PHE A 278 8.52 1.14 15.05
C PHE A 278 9.24 1.69 13.84
N ALA A 279 9.27 3.01 13.68
CA ALA A 279 10.07 3.61 12.64
C ALA A 279 10.60 4.99 13.01
N LEU A 280 11.76 5.30 12.47
CA LEU A 280 12.39 6.62 12.50
C LEU A 280 12.74 7.04 11.08
N TYR A 281 12.12 8.12 10.62
CA TYR A 281 12.41 8.74 9.33
C TYR A 281 13.10 10.08 9.56
N LEU A 282 14.27 10.23 8.96
CA LEU A 282 15.04 11.47 8.98
C LEU A 282 15.17 11.98 7.55
N ASN A 283 14.80 13.25 7.33
CA ASN A 283 14.91 13.89 6.03
C ASN A 283 15.64 15.22 6.19
N ALA A 284 16.52 15.52 5.26
CA ALA A 284 17.26 16.78 5.20
C ALA A 284 17.26 17.31 3.76
N SER A 285 17.09 18.63 3.63
CA SER A 285 17.35 19.36 2.39
C SER A 285 18.17 20.58 2.76
N ILE A 286 19.42 20.62 2.35
CA ILE A 286 20.39 21.63 2.81
C ILE A 286 21.00 22.34 1.61
N ARG A 287 20.92 23.67 1.61
CA ARG A 287 21.61 24.53 0.65
C ARG A 287 23.05 24.72 1.09
N LEU A 288 23.98 24.60 0.15
CA LEU A 288 25.42 24.64 0.43
C LEU A 288 26.00 26.06 0.36
N GLY A 289 25.21 27.11 0.61
CA GLY A 289 25.66 28.49 0.62
C GLY A 289 26.83 28.74 1.58
N PHE A 290 26.89 28.03 2.69
CA PHE A 290 28.00 28.10 3.67
C PHE A 290 29.34 27.54 3.13
N LEU A 291 29.30 26.78 2.01
CA LEU A 291 30.47 26.30 1.27
C LEU A 291 30.74 27.14 0.00
N ASN A 292 30.19 28.36 -0.10
CA ASN A 292 30.20 29.20 -1.31
C ASN A 292 29.57 28.57 -2.55
N LEU A 293 28.62 27.63 -2.34
CA LEU A 293 27.81 27.00 -3.38
C LEU A 293 26.31 27.28 -3.17
N PRO A 294 25.85 28.54 -3.29
CA PRO A 294 24.47 28.92 -2.91
C PRO A 294 23.39 28.27 -3.78
N GLN A 295 23.76 27.81 -4.96
CA GLN A 295 22.86 27.14 -5.91
C GLN A 295 22.96 25.61 -5.85
N ALA A 296 23.70 25.08 -4.87
CA ALA A 296 23.77 23.66 -4.62
C ALA A 296 22.85 23.23 -3.48
N VAL A 297 22.17 22.10 -3.66
CA VAL A 297 21.30 21.48 -2.66
C VAL A 297 21.71 20.01 -2.48
N VAL A 298 21.89 19.63 -1.23
CA VAL A 298 22.00 18.23 -0.82
C VAL A 298 20.70 17.80 -0.17
N THR A 299 20.16 16.67 -0.59
CA THR A 299 19.06 15.99 0.07
C THR A 299 19.54 14.68 0.65
N ALA A 300 19.09 14.35 1.85
CA ALA A 300 19.36 13.07 2.48
C ALA A 300 18.09 12.56 3.16
N SER A 301 17.81 11.27 3.04
CA SER A 301 16.80 10.62 3.84
C SER A 301 17.33 9.29 4.38
N LEU A 302 16.98 9.00 5.63
CA LEU A 302 17.24 7.75 6.32
C LEU A 302 15.91 7.27 6.89
N ASN A 303 15.48 6.10 6.47
CA ASN A 303 14.35 5.39 7.02
C ASN A 303 14.88 4.18 7.78
N LEU A 304 14.52 4.07 9.05
CA LEU A 304 14.79 2.90 9.88
C LEU A 304 13.45 2.37 10.36
N GLU A 305 13.20 1.10 10.10
CA GLU A 305 11.93 0.44 10.40
C GLU A 305 12.20 -0.90 11.09
N ASP A 306 11.32 -1.26 12.02
CA ASP A 306 11.26 -2.60 12.58
C ASP A 306 9.80 -2.93 12.91
N ALA A 307 9.39 -4.14 12.57
CA ALA A 307 8.03 -4.59 12.78
C ALA A 307 8.02 -6.07 13.10
N TYR A 308 7.12 -6.51 13.97
CA TYR A 308 7.03 -7.92 14.31
C TYR A 308 5.62 -8.32 14.72
N LEU A 309 5.26 -9.52 14.32
CA LEU A 309 4.10 -10.28 14.80
C LEU A 309 4.49 -11.75 14.93
N TYR A 310 3.83 -12.49 15.81
CA TYR A 310 3.90 -13.94 15.81
C TYR A 310 2.95 -14.50 14.77
N ASP A 311 3.47 -15.29 13.81
CA ASP A 311 2.70 -15.88 12.73
C ASP A 311 2.51 -17.38 12.98
N PRO A 312 1.27 -17.83 13.26
CA PRO A 312 0.98 -19.22 13.55
C PRO A 312 1.19 -20.14 12.33
N LEU A 313 1.08 -19.62 11.09
CA LEU A 313 1.31 -20.40 9.88
C LEU A 313 2.73 -20.95 9.82
N ILE A 314 3.71 -20.12 10.17
CA ILE A 314 5.14 -20.45 10.13
C ILE A 314 5.73 -20.78 11.50
N GLY A 315 4.93 -20.67 12.59
CA GLY A 315 5.31 -20.98 13.96
C GLY A 315 6.42 -20.12 14.54
N LYS A 316 6.59 -18.87 14.06
CA LYS A 316 7.63 -17.94 14.54
C LYS A 316 7.23 -16.48 14.36
N THR A 317 7.98 -15.61 15.05
CA THR A 317 7.87 -14.16 14.85
C THR A 317 8.49 -13.77 13.49
N ARG A 318 7.78 -12.92 12.74
CA ARG A 318 8.22 -12.33 11.48
C ARG A 318 7.93 -10.84 11.43
N THR A 319 8.47 -10.17 10.44
CA THR A 319 8.14 -8.77 10.17
C THR A 319 6.73 -8.61 9.61
N ILE A 320 6.11 -7.45 9.83
CA ILE A 320 4.88 -7.03 9.18
C ILE A 320 5.26 -6.32 7.89
N VAL A 321 4.78 -6.81 6.76
CA VAL A 321 5.00 -6.18 5.46
C VAL A 321 4.15 -4.89 5.37
N PRO A 322 4.67 -3.74 4.92
CA PRO A 322 5.96 -3.52 4.25
C PRO A 322 7.10 -3.01 5.16
N PHE A 323 7.00 -3.10 6.47
CA PHE A 323 7.93 -2.49 7.44
C PHE A 323 9.14 -3.40 7.69
N ASP A 324 10.12 -3.33 6.81
CA ASP A 324 11.34 -4.11 6.96
C ASP A 324 12.60 -3.24 6.78
N ARG A 325 13.30 -3.01 7.87
CA ARG A 325 14.64 -2.40 7.93
C ARG A 325 14.77 -0.94 7.44
N GLY A 326 14.33 -0.58 6.21
CA GLY A 326 14.37 0.78 5.68
C GLY A 326 15.38 1.04 4.56
N GLY A 327 15.89 2.28 4.46
CA GLY A 327 16.81 2.65 3.39
C GLY A 327 17.42 4.04 3.55
N ILE A 328 18.46 4.29 2.76
CA ILE A 328 19.15 5.58 2.65
C ILE A 328 18.90 6.12 1.24
N ARG A 329 18.65 7.42 1.13
CA ARG A 329 18.68 8.15 -0.15
C ARG A 329 19.53 9.38 0.01
N LEU A 330 20.39 9.62 -0.97
CA LEU A 330 21.26 10.80 -1.04
C LEU A 330 21.08 11.46 -2.39
N GLY A 331 20.90 12.77 -2.39
CA GLY A 331 20.76 13.55 -3.61
C GLY A 331 21.69 14.77 -3.57
N TYR A 332 22.22 15.12 -4.71
CA TYR A 332 22.92 16.37 -4.94
C TYR A 332 22.42 17.00 -6.21
N ARG A 333 22.10 18.29 -6.15
CA ARG A 333 21.73 19.11 -7.32
C ARG A 333 22.54 20.39 -7.30
N GLN A 334 23.12 20.75 -8.45
CA GLN A 334 23.77 22.03 -8.69
C GLN A 334 23.03 22.74 -9.82
N ASP A 335 22.57 23.95 -9.56
CA ASP A 335 22.08 24.86 -10.57
C ASP A 335 23.16 25.88 -10.93
N MET A 336 23.31 26.19 -12.23
CA MET A 336 24.19 27.21 -12.80
C MET A 336 23.36 28.16 -13.66
N PRO A 337 22.67 29.15 -13.06
CA PRO A 337 21.71 30.01 -13.79
C PRO A 337 22.38 30.77 -14.95
N GLU A 338 23.62 31.23 -14.76
CA GLU A 338 24.37 31.94 -15.79
C GLU A 338 24.61 31.13 -17.07
N ARG A 339 24.59 29.79 -16.94
CA ARG A 339 24.78 28.84 -18.04
C ARG A 339 23.50 28.15 -18.47
N ASN A 340 22.38 28.48 -17.80
CA ASN A 340 21.10 27.77 -17.95
C ASN A 340 21.28 26.25 -17.83
N LEU A 341 22.14 25.78 -16.93
CA LEU A 341 22.53 24.41 -16.74
C LEU A 341 22.24 23.96 -15.30
N SER A 342 21.64 22.78 -15.16
CA SER A 342 21.50 22.08 -13.88
C SER A 342 22.00 20.65 -14.04
N PHE A 343 22.62 20.11 -13.00
CA PHE A 343 22.98 18.69 -12.98
C PHE A 343 22.84 18.13 -11.58
N GLY A 344 22.75 16.83 -11.48
CA GLY A 344 22.62 16.17 -10.18
C GLY A 344 22.83 14.68 -10.23
N ILE A 345 22.92 14.14 -9.02
CA ILE A 345 23.07 12.72 -8.73
C ILE A 345 22.08 12.33 -7.62
N ASN A 346 21.43 11.20 -7.77
CA ASN A 346 20.62 10.58 -6.73
C ASN A 346 21.12 9.15 -6.52
N TYR A 347 21.36 8.81 -5.28
CA TYR A 347 21.75 7.48 -4.85
C TYR A 347 20.75 6.95 -3.85
N GLN A 348 20.40 5.69 -3.98
CA GLN A 348 19.48 4.98 -3.07
C GLN A 348 20.09 3.64 -2.68
N GLU A 349 20.02 3.31 -1.39
CA GLU A 349 20.50 2.06 -0.81
C GLU A 349 19.47 1.51 0.17
N PRO A 350 18.98 0.26 0.04
CA PRO A 350 18.20 -0.42 1.08
C PRO A 350 19.08 -0.85 2.25
N ILE A 351 18.55 -0.79 3.46
CA ILE A 351 19.21 -1.27 4.67
C ILE A 351 18.78 -2.71 4.92
N GLY A 352 19.75 -3.57 5.29
CA GLY A 352 19.50 -4.96 5.66
C GLY A 352 19.45 -5.95 4.49
N GLY A 353 19.72 -5.51 3.27
CA GLY A 353 19.92 -6.37 2.08
C GLY A 353 18.66 -7.03 1.53
N MET A 354 17.54 -6.97 2.25
CA MET A 354 16.25 -7.56 1.83
C MET A 354 15.09 -6.58 1.96
N GLY A 355 15.30 -5.43 2.53
CA GLY A 355 14.30 -4.39 2.67
C GLY A 355 14.74 -3.17 1.91
N GLY A 356 13.89 -2.50 1.26
CA GLY A 356 14.26 -1.27 0.62
C GLY A 356 13.03 -0.50 0.21
N THR A 357 13.21 0.78 0.12
CA THR A 357 12.21 1.73 -0.30
C THR A 357 11.52 1.29 -1.60
N GLY A 358 10.54 0.45 -1.51
CA GLY A 358 9.68 0.14 -2.64
C GLY A 358 9.59 -1.31 -3.06
N GLY A 359 9.93 -2.27 -2.22
CA GLY A 359 9.50 -3.55 -2.66
C GLY A 359 10.14 -4.82 -2.18
N ASN A 360 10.98 -4.77 -1.19
CA ASN A 360 11.42 -6.03 -0.62
C ASN A 360 10.33 -6.57 0.29
N ARG A 361 9.68 -7.60 -0.18
CA ARG A 361 8.65 -8.32 0.55
C ARG A 361 9.12 -9.73 0.77
N VAL A 362 8.87 -10.24 1.96
CA VAL A 362 8.85 -11.67 2.19
C VAL A 362 7.39 -12.07 2.30
N GLN A 363 6.93 -12.90 1.40
CA GLN A 363 5.58 -13.42 1.40
C GLN A 363 5.62 -14.88 1.82
N TYR A 364 4.95 -15.18 2.91
CA TYR A 364 4.80 -16.54 3.42
C TYR A 364 3.47 -17.12 2.96
N ASP A 365 3.50 -18.37 2.54
CA ASP A 365 2.31 -19.18 2.32
C ASP A 365 2.47 -20.54 3.02
N ILE A 366 1.48 -21.41 2.94
CA ILE A 366 1.39 -22.64 3.70
C ILE A 366 2.53 -23.61 3.39
N ASP A 367 2.96 -23.67 2.13
CA ASP A 367 3.98 -24.58 1.60
C ASP A 367 5.11 -23.87 0.86
N ASN A 368 5.09 -22.53 0.83
CA ASN A 368 6.13 -21.78 0.14
C ASN A 368 6.47 -20.45 0.81
N VAL A 369 7.63 -19.89 0.47
CA VAL A 369 8.04 -18.54 0.83
C VAL A 369 8.68 -17.84 -0.35
N THR A 370 8.21 -16.62 -0.65
CA THR A 370 8.73 -15.81 -1.74
C THR A 370 9.45 -14.59 -1.18
N PHE A 371 10.69 -14.41 -1.61
CA PHE A 371 11.53 -13.25 -1.31
C PHE A 371 11.61 -12.39 -2.57
N TYR A 372 11.13 -11.17 -2.51
CA TYR A 372 11.25 -10.18 -3.58
C TYR A 372 12.55 -9.39 -3.37
N ASN A 373 13.33 -9.17 -4.42
CA ASN A 373 14.70 -8.65 -4.37
C ASN A 373 15.66 -9.48 -3.51
N GLY A 374 15.36 -10.77 -3.36
CA GLY A 374 16.16 -11.69 -2.57
C GLY A 374 17.61 -11.79 -3.05
N GLY A 375 18.54 -11.39 -2.19
CA GLY A 375 19.94 -11.73 -2.32
C GLY A 375 20.87 -10.72 -3.00
N LYS A 376 20.37 -9.63 -3.62
CA LYS A 376 21.22 -8.53 -4.12
C LYS A 376 20.79 -7.21 -3.49
N LEU A 377 21.77 -6.36 -3.18
CA LEU A 377 21.54 -4.98 -2.79
C LEU A 377 20.87 -4.25 -3.95
N SER A 378 19.70 -3.66 -3.72
CA SER A 378 18.96 -2.89 -4.73
C SER A 378 19.41 -1.43 -4.78
N SER A 379 20.72 -1.19 -4.67
CA SER A 379 21.31 0.15 -4.81
C SER A 379 21.01 0.72 -6.18
N ASN A 380 20.55 1.94 -6.25
CA ASN A 380 20.28 2.61 -7.51
C ASN A 380 20.98 3.97 -7.58
N LEU A 381 21.50 4.29 -8.77
CA LEU A 381 22.15 5.54 -9.08
C LEU A 381 21.47 6.18 -10.28
N THR A 382 21.02 7.43 -10.10
CA THR A 382 20.50 8.26 -11.19
C THR A 382 21.39 9.49 -11.35
N LEU A 383 21.80 9.78 -12.57
CA LEU A 383 22.54 10.99 -12.94
C LEU A 383 21.67 11.79 -13.92
N PHE A 384 21.71 13.12 -13.84
CA PHE A 384 21.07 13.95 -14.83
C PHE A 384 21.86 15.24 -15.13
N ALA A 385 21.70 15.74 -16.34
CA ALA A 385 22.09 17.07 -16.74
C ALA A 385 20.96 17.69 -17.59
N GLU A 386 20.60 18.95 -17.27
CA GLU A 386 19.51 19.67 -17.91
C GLU A 386 20.00 21.05 -18.35
N LYS A 387 19.75 21.43 -19.60
CA LYS A 387 20.13 22.74 -20.14
C LYS A 387 18.97 23.36 -20.89
N THR A 388 18.62 24.61 -20.54
CA THR A 388 17.70 25.44 -21.31
C THR A 388 18.50 26.22 -22.36
N GLY A 389 18.08 26.13 -23.61
CA GLY A 389 18.80 26.69 -24.75
C GLY A 389 17.86 27.43 -25.72
N PHE A 390 18.10 27.25 -27.01
CA PHE A 390 17.39 27.91 -28.07
C PHE A 390 15.86 27.68 -27.99
N ALA A 391 15.08 28.73 -28.26
CA ALA A 391 13.60 28.74 -28.25
C ALA A 391 12.96 28.32 -26.91
N ASN A 392 13.61 28.60 -25.77
CA ASN A 392 13.17 28.18 -24.45
C ASN A 392 12.96 26.66 -24.31
N LEU A 393 13.64 25.88 -25.16
CA LEU A 393 13.64 24.44 -25.04
C LEU A 393 14.59 23.99 -23.95
N THR A 394 14.11 23.11 -23.09
CA THR A 394 14.91 22.46 -22.06
C THR A 394 15.25 21.06 -22.51
N TYR A 395 16.54 20.79 -22.63
CA TYR A 395 17.11 19.49 -22.99
C TYR A 395 17.61 18.82 -21.73
N ARG A 396 17.16 17.62 -21.45
CA ARG A 396 17.56 16.84 -20.28
C ARG A 396 18.07 15.46 -20.70
N MET A 397 19.23 15.12 -20.22
CA MET A 397 19.82 13.78 -20.32
C MET A 397 19.78 13.13 -18.93
N GLU A 398 19.38 11.89 -18.88
CA GLU A 398 19.33 11.10 -17.64
C GLU A 398 19.99 9.75 -17.88
N ILE A 399 20.66 9.25 -16.84
CA ILE A 399 21.09 7.86 -16.72
C ILE A 399 20.35 7.31 -15.49
N ASN A 400 19.39 6.44 -15.71
CA ASN A 400 18.69 5.72 -14.65
C ASN A 400 19.33 4.35 -14.49
N ASN A 401 19.19 3.75 -13.31
CA ASN A 401 19.76 2.45 -13.00
C ASN A 401 21.27 2.36 -13.31
N GLY A 402 22.02 3.42 -13.00
CA GLY A 402 23.44 3.53 -13.33
C GLY A 402 24.34 2.49 -12.66
N LEU A 403 23.83 1.73 -11.67
CA LEU A 403 24.51 0.63 -11.00
C LEU A 403 24.06 -0.75 -11.52
N ASP A 404 23.26 -0.78 -12.59
CA ASP A 404 22.76 -2.02 -13.19
C ASP A 404 22.04 -2.92 -12.16
N HIS A 405 21.11 -2.29 -11.43
CA HIS A 405 20.30 -3.02 -10.46
C HIS A 405 19.41 -4.06 -11.14
N GLU A 406 19.45 -5.29 -10.61
CA GLU A 406 18.56 -6.36 -11.00
C GLU A 406 17.43 -6.51 -9.96
N PHE A 407 16.22 -6.70 -10.43
CA PHE A 407 15.11 -7.12 -9.58
C PHE A 407 15.04 -8.65 -9.59
N CYS A 408 15.21 -9.27 -8.43
CA CYS A 408 15.15 -10.71 -8.29
C CYS A 408 14.00 -11.15 -7.37
N THR A 409 13.35 -12.22 -7.75
CA THR A 409 12.41 -12.97 -6.91
C THR A 409 12.98 -14.34 -6.67
N GLN A 410 13.05 -14.76 -5.40
CA GLN A 410 13.39 -16.11 -5.03
C GLN A 410 12.20 -16.75 -4.34
N ARG A 411 11.72 -17.87 -4.87
CA ARG A 411 10.69 -18.70 -4.25
C ARG A 411 11.28 -20.01 -3.77
N LYS A 412 10.91 -20.43 -2.57
CA LYS A 412 11.26 -21.72 -2.00
C LYS A 412 9.97 -22.49 -1.76
N ARG A 413 9.85 -23.69 -2.31
CA ARG A 413 8.73 -24.61 -2.14
C ARG A 413 9.11 -25.78 -1.26
N PHE A 414 8.16 -26.24 -0.47
CA PHE A 414 8.36 -27.30 0.51
C PHE A 414 7.36 -28.45 0.26
N ASN A 415 7.78 -29.65 0.56
CA ASN A 415 6.91 -30.82 0.59
C ASN A 415 6.10 -30.79 1.89
N GLY A 416 4.81 -30.48 1.80
CA GLY A 416 3.99 -30.23 2.97
C GLY A 416 4.16 -28.81 3.53
N TYR A 417 4.01 -28.66 4.82
CA TYR A 417 4.03 -27.34 5.44
C TYR A 417 5.40 -26.66 5.40
N LEU A 418 5.40 -25.37 5.10
CA LEU A 418 6.61 -24.53 5.18
C LEU A 418 7.35 -24.65 6.52
N ARG A 419 6.62 -24.81 7.64
CA ARG A 419 7.18 -24.98 8.98
C ARG A 419 8.01 -26.24 9.15
N ASP A 420 7.75 -27.30 8.37
CA ASP A 420 8.46 -28.57 8.40
C ASP A 420 9.81 -28.53 7.67
N ARG A 421 10.01 -27.52 6.81
CA ARG A 421 11.26 -27.20 6.11
C ARG A 421 11.78 -28.32 5.17
N ASP A 422 10.92 -29.17 4.69
CA ASP A 422 11.27 -30.18 3.67
C ASP A 422 11.33 -29.52 2.28
N LEU A 423 12.45 -28.89 1.96
CA LEU A 423 12.65 -28.10 0.75
C LEU A 423 12.73 -28.98 -0.49
N ILE A 424 11.86 -28.76 -1.48
CA ILE A 424 11.85 -29.47 -2.75
C ILE A 424 12.36 -28.66 -3.93
N GLU A 425 12.16 -27.31 -3.89
CA GLU A 425 12.52 -26.46 -5.03
C GLU A 425 12.95 -25.06 -4.60
N ILE A 426 13.91 -24.51 -5.33
CA ILE A 426 14.27 -23.08 -5.28
C ILE A 426 14.19 -22.53 -6.69
N GLU A 427 13.24 -21.61 -6.90
CA GLU A 427 13.09 -20.85 -8.13
C GLU A 427 13.71 -19.46 -7.94
N ASN A 428 14.58 -19.05 -8.89
CA ASN A 428 15.14 -17.71 -8.92
C ASN A 428 14.80 -17.06 -10.26
N THR A 429 14.06 -15.98 -10.23
CA THR A 429 13.73 -15.17 -11.40
C THR A 429 14.30 -13.78 -11.23
N CYS A 430 15.20 -13.37 -12.12
CA CYS A 430 15.79 -12.05 -12.12
C CYS A 430 15.47 -11.32 -13.43
N SER A 431 15.13 -10.04 -13.33
CA SER A 431 15.01 -9.15 -14.48
C SER A 431 15.95 -7.97 -14.30
N ALA A 432 16.73 -7.68 -15.33
CA ALA A 432 17.62 -6.54 -15.40
C ALA A 432 17.31 -5.75 -16.68
N ASN A 433 17.06 -4.45 -16.54
CA ASN A 433 16.85 -3.58 -17.69
C ASN A 433 18.17 -2.91 -18.15
N GLY A 434 19.26 -3.11 -17.38
CA GLY A 434 20.49 -2.37 -17.58
C GLY A 434 20.39 -0.88 -17.24
N PRO A 435 21.46 -0.11 -17.40
CA PRO A 435 21.42 1.35 -17.35
C PRO A 435 20.58 1.92 -18.49
N GLU A 436 19.61 2.78 -18.14
CA GLU A 436 18.74 3.44 -19.12
C GLU A 436 19.25 4.84 -19.43
N PHE A 437 19.41 5.16 -20.70
CA PHE A 437 19.76 6.49 -21.18
C PHE A 437 18.51 7.16 -21.71
N VAL A 438 18.09 8.26 -21.08
CA VAL A 438 16.86 8.98 -21.44
C VAL A 438 17.20 10.39 -21.90
N PHE A 439 16.67 10.79 -23.04
CA PHE A 439 16.77 12.15 -23.53
C PHE A 439 15.35 12.75 -23.62
N LYS A 440 15.16 13.89 -22.94
CA LYS A 440 13.87 14.60 -22.88
C LYS A 440 14.03 16.01 -23.43
N VAL A 441 13.05 16.46 -24.20
CA VAL A 441 12.94 17.86 -24.65
C VAL A 441 11.60 18.40 -24.16
N ARG A 442 11.63 19.54 -23.47
CA ARG A 442 10.43 20.19 -22.93
C ARG A 442 10.40 21.64 -23.40
N SER A 443 9.23 22.13 -23.82
CA SER A 443 8.94 23.53 -24.04
C SER A 443 7.94 24.04 -23.02
N THR A 444 8.15 25.25 -22.52
CA THR A 444 7.15 26.01 -21.76
C THR A 444 6.61 27.12 -22.66
N PHE A 445 5.30 27.08 -22.93
CA PHE A 445 4.59 28.08 -23.74
C PHE A 445 4.00 29.16 -22.84
#